data_1e86196914cfdec067c4d03387f1d091
#
_entry.id   1e86196914cfdec067c4d03387f1d091
#
_cell.length_a   1.000
_cell.length_b   1.000
_cell.length_c   1.000
_cell.angle_alpha   90.00
_cell.angle_beta   90.00
_cell.angle_gamma   90.00
#
_symmetry.space_group_name_H-M   'P 1'
#
loop_
_entity.id
_entity.type
_entity.pdbx_description
1 polymer ?
#
loop_
_entity_poly.entity_id
_entity_poly.type
_entity_poly.pdbx_seq_one_letter_code
_entity_poly.pdbx_strand_id
1 'polypeptide(L)'
;MRPSLRTHGAVALTAVAVLALSACGAGSKTTSATATQVTCDVPKPSSPTTVNVLAYNSSAIDPFTNTMVSSCSKNDYTLKHEPIDFPGQVQKTTATLAGASGTYDIVETYGFVIPQYGSQSKLAPLDDLYAKHADAYKLNDISKDMRAAMTYDGKLYALPMQAQMYIMAYRKDVFDQVGLKPPTTFEELKSAAKTLQDKAGIKYPIALPWLATADIVTSYDCILGSLGTNLTNFDTKTANFDKPQAKQALEEMLALKPYMDPQVTTFAQPAVQQQMYNGTAAIAIMFSGRMNDLTLEKNSKFSKNFAFAPPPKVAADSPKLYDTLSVDGWSIPNNTALDKDALFQMIASSVSVDASKASLPAAYPARTGMVSDSSSPYAAAANVSITSAPPAEPYPWTADVSNKITPIIANVVLGKTSADEGVTQMQQAATAAIAAAK
;
A
#
# COMPACT_ATOMS: atom_id res chain seq x y z
N MET A 1 -10.19 62.42 -59.26
CA MET A 1 -9.91 61.08 -59.77
C MET A 1 -9.18 60.32 -58.65
N ARG A 2 -9.83 59.34 -58.02
CA ARG A 2 -9.28 58.56 -56.95
C ARG A 2 -8.57 57.30 -57.47
N PRO A 3 -7.39 56.93 -57.00
CA PRO A 3 -6.89 55.58 -57.18
C PRO A 3 -7.21 54.70 -55.92
N SER A 4 -7.66 53.50 -56.21
CA SER A 4 -8.06 52.47 -55.27
C SER A 4 -6.82 51.77 -54.73
N LEU A 5 -6.74 51.69 -53.39
CA LEU A 5 -5.80 50.77 -52.67
C LEU A 5 -6.38 49.33 -52.62
N ARG A 6 -5.63 48.41 -53.18
CA ARG A 6 -5.83 46.97 -52.98
C ARG A 6 -5.08 46.55 -51.76
N THR A 7 -5.84 46.10 -50.71
CA THR A 7 -5.33 45.46 -49.54
C THR A 7 -5.07 43.96 -49.81
N HIS A 8 -3.83 43.55 -49.67
CA HIS A 8 -3.45 42.14 -49.66
C HIS A 8 -3.58 41.60 -48.21
N GLY A 9 -4.55 40.69 -47.99
CA GLY A 9 -4.69 40.00 -46.74
C GLY A 9 -3.63 38.91 -46.60
N ALA A 10 -2.73 39.07 -45.64
CA ALA A 10 -1.83 38.02 -45.22
C ALA A 10 -2.58 37.08 -44.25
N VAL A 11 -2.79 35.84 -44.67
CA VAL A 11 -3.29 34.76 -43.81
C VAL A 11 -2.12 34.25 -42.97
N ALA A 12 -2.13 34.62 -41.69
CA ALA A 12 -1.21 34.04 -40.72
C ALA A 12 -1.75 32.66 -40.28
N LEU A 13 -1.11 31.59 -40.75
CA LEU A 13 -1.31 30.24 -40.18
C LEU A 13 -0.66 30.20 -38.81
N THR A 14 -1.46 30.27 -37.76
CA THR A 14 -1.05 29.94 -36.40
C THR A 14 -1.00 28.42 -36.27
N ALA A 15 0.20 27.87 -36.31
CA ALA A 15 0.45 26.47 -35.93
C ALA A 15 0.27 26.34 -34.41
N VAL A 16 -0.86 25.78 -33.97
CA VAL A 16 -1.08 25.36 -32.58
C VAL A 16 -0.25 24.09 -32.41
N ALA A 17 0.92 24.22 -31.77
CA ALA A 17 1.67 23.08 -31.24
C ALA A 17 0.90 22.52 -30.04
N VAL A 18 0.17 21.44 -30.25
CA VAL A 18 -0.39 20.63 -29.17
C VAL A 18 0.80 19.92 -28.50
N LEU A 19 1.31 20.50 -27.40
CA LEU A 19 2.17 19.81 -26.47
C LEU A 19 1.32 18.72 -25.82
N ALA A 20 1.39 17.50 -26.34
CA ALA A 20 0.97 16.33 -25.64
C ALA A 20 1.86 16.18 -24.39
N LEU A 21 1.40 16.69 -23.25
CA LEU A 21 1.88 16.32 -21.93
C LEU A 21 1.56 14.83 -21.77
N SER A 22 2.47 13.97 -22.24
CA SER A 22 2.53 12.60 -21.77
C SER A 22 2.86 12.67 -20.28
N ALA A 23 1.81 12.72 -19.44
CA ALA A 23 1.92 12.35 -18.05
C ALA A 23 2.42 10.89 -18.04
N CYS A 24 3.73 10.72 -17.93
CA CYS A 24 4.33 9.46 -17.52
C CYS A 24 3.87 9.23 -16.07
N GLY A 25 2.65 8.75 -15.89
CA GLY A 25 2.28 8.02 -14.72
C GLY A 25 3.26 6.85 -14.63
N ALA A 26 4.17 6.88 -13.64
CA ALA A 26 5.03 5.77 -13.31
C ALA A 26 4.17 4.66 -12.67
N GLY A 27 3.18 4.18 -13.41
CA GLY A 27 2.55 2.91 -13.16
C GLY A 27 3.64 1.86 -13.35
N SER A 28 3.87 1.04 -12.34
CA SER A 28 4.64 -0.18 -12.50
C SER A 28 4.16 -0.84 -13.80
N LYS A 29 5.05 -0.98 -14.80
CA LYS A 29 4.75 -1.84 -15.95
C LYS A 29 4.82 -3.27 -15.43
N THR A 30 3.74 -3.69 -14.79
CA THR A 30 3.56 -5.07 -14.43
C THR A 30 3.50 -5.84 -15.75
N THR A 31 4.50 -6.67 -15.98
CA THR A 31 4.32 -7.79 -16.91
C THR A 31 3.16 -8.58 -16.35
N SER A 32 2.15 -8.83 -17.16
CA SER A 32 1.00 -9.67 -16.83
C SER A 32 1.52 -10.89 -16.05
N ALA A 33 1.28 -10.89 -14.71
CA ALA A 33 1.49 -12.11 -13.95
C ALA A 33 0.64 -13.17 -14.63
N THR A 34 1.26 -14.29 -14.98
CA THR A 34 0.53 -15.37 -15.68
C THR A 34 -0.57 -15.83 -14.75
N ALA A 35 -1.83 -15.66 -15.15
CA ALA A 35 -2.97 -16.09 -14.38
C ALA A 35 -2.88 -17.60 -14.15
N THR A 36 -2.99 -18.03 -12.90
CA THR A 36 -3.12 -19.45 -12.56
C THR A 36 -4.58 -19.87 -12.75
N GLN A 37 -4.79 -20.97 -13.44
CA GLN A 37 -6.16 -21.51 -13.55
C GLN A 37 -6.49 -22.30 -12.28
N VAL A 38 -7.60 -21.91 -11.64
CA VAL A 38 -8.13 -22.58 -10.45
C VAL A 38 -9.59 -22.99 -10.66
N THR A 39 -10.07 -23.87 -9.83
CA THR A 39 -11.50 -24.21 -9.79
C THR A 39 -12.30 -23.00 -9.31
N CYS A 40 -13.31 -22.61 -10.11
CA CYS A 40 -14.26 -21.55 -9.79
C CYS A 40 -15.67 -22.02 -10.19
N ASP A 41 -16.26 -22.87 -9.37
CA ASP A 41 -17.54 -23.57 -9.69
C ASP A 41 -18.72 -22.75 -9.17
N VAL A 42 -18.87 -21.56 -9.73
CA VAL A 42 -20.01 -20.68 -9.45
C VAL A 42 -21.21 -21.13 -10.26
N PRO A 43 -22.41 -21.28 -9.63
CA PRO A 43 -23.63 -21.60 -10.35
C PRO A 43 -23.92 -20.58 -11.47
N LYS A 44 -24.41 -21.08 -12.60
CA LYS A 44 -24.76 -20.23 -13.74
C LYS A 44 -25.82 -19.19 -13.34
N PRO A 45 -25.64 -17.91 -13.69
CA PRO A 45 -26.64 -16.88 -13.42
C PRO A 45 -27.86 -17.03 -14.30
N SER A 46 -28.99 -16.42 -13.93
CA SER A 46 -30.24 -16.45 -14.71
C SER A 46 -30.12 -15.75 -16.07
N SER A 47 -29.14 -14.87 -16.24
CA SER A 47 -28.82 -14.18 -17.50
C SER A 47 -27.32 -13.85 -17.53
N PRO A 48 -26.74 -13.61 -18.74
CA PRO A 48 -25.34 -13.19 -18.85
C PRO A 48 -25.03 -11.99 -17.95
N THR A 49 -24.04 -12.16 -17.06
CA THR A 49 -23.76 -11.23 -15.97
C THR A 49 -22.31 -10.74 -16.03
N THR A 50 -22.13 -9.44 -16.02
CA THR A 50 -20.80 -8.83 -15.85
C THR A 50 -20.53 -8.56 -14.37
N VAL A 51 -19.34 -8.97 -13.89
CA VAL A 51 -18.84 -8.68 -12.55
C VAL A 51 -17.65 -7.71 -12.68
N ASN A 52 -17.78 -6.52 -12.10
CA ASN A 52 -16.74 -5.51 -12.14
C ASN A 52 -15.85 -5.64 -10.89
N VAL A 53 -14.56 -5.90 -11.10
CA VAL A 53 -13.56 -6.09 -10.05
C VAL A 53 -12.67 -4.85 -9.97
N LEU A 54 -12.46 -4.31 -8.79
CA LEU A 54 -11.58 -3.18 -8.54
C LEU A 54 -10.45 -3.57 -7.60
N ALA A 55 -9.22 -3.54 -8.12
CA ALA A 55 -7.98 -3.71 -7.38
C ALA A 55 -6.89 -2.83 -8.00
N TYR A 56 -5.90 -2.40 -7.22
CA TYR A 56 -4.77 -1.71 -7.82
C TYR A 56 -3.76 -2.70 -8.41
N ASN A 57 -3.03 -2.26 -9.42
CA ASN A 57 -2.04 -3.11 -10.07
C ASN A 57 -0.71 -3.12 -9.31
N SER A 58 -0.26 -4.29 -8.96
CA SER A 58 1.09 -4.56 -8.47
C SER A 58 1.44 -6.03 -8.68
N SER A 59 2.72 -6.33 -8.70
CA SER A 59 3.19 -7.73 -8.80
C SER A 59 2.68 -8.64 -7.68
N ALA A 60 2.30 -8.08 -6.52
CA ALA A 60 1.76 -8.82 -5.39
C ALA A 60 0.23 -9.04 -5.47
N ILE A 61 -0.51 -8.15 -6.14
CA ILE A 61 -1.98 -8.20 -6.24
C ILE A 61 -2.44 -8.88 -7.53
N ASP A 62 -1.78 -8.57 -8.65
CA ASP A 62 -2.14 -9.07 -9.99
C ASP A 62 -2.31 -10.60 -10.06
N PRO A 63 -1.51 -11.45 -9.37
CA PRO A 63 -1.71 -12.89 -9.39
C PRO A 63 -3.10 -13.31 -8.90
N PHE A 64 -3.61 -12.69 -7.84
CA PHE A 64 -4.93 -12.99 -7.28
C PHE A 64 -6.05 -12.46 -8.18
N THR A 65 -5.93 -11.21 -8.64
CA THR A 65 -6.91 -10.58 -9.52
C THR A 65 -7.02 -11.31 -10.86
N ASN A 66 -5.90 -11.58 -11.51
CA ASN A 66 -5.85 -12.26 -12.80
C ASN A 66 -6.35 -13.71 -12.70
N THR A 67 -6.04 -14.41 -11.61
CA THR A 67 -6.55 -15.75 -11.32
C THR A 67 -8.08 -15.74 -11.20
N MET A 68 -8.66 -14.79 -10.46
CA MET A 68 -10.11 -14.62 -10.34
C MET A 68 -10.74 -14.35 -11.71
N VAL A 69 -10.25 -13.35 -12.43
CA VAL A 69 -10.79 -12.93 -13.72
C VAL A 69 -10.74 -14.08 -14.73
N SER A 70 -9.60 -14.78 -14.86
CA SER A 70 -9.43 -15.84 -15.85
C SER A 70 -10.17 -17.12 -15.51
N SER A 71 -10.26 -17.48 -14.22
CA SER A 71 -10.87 -18.74 -13.79
C SER A 71 -12.38 -18.66 -13.65
N CYS A 72 -12.93 -17.49 -13.32
CA CYS A 72 -14.35 -17.29 -13.04
C CYS A 72 -15.12 -16.67 -14.22
N SER A 73 -14.44 -16.18 -15.28
CA SER A 73 -15.11 -15.73 -16.52
C SER A 73 -15.61 -16.92 -17.34
N LYS A 74 -16.64 -17.61 -16.85
CA LYS A 74 -17.28 -18.77 -17.47
C LYS A 74 -18.74 -18.89 -17.03
N ASN A 75 -19.50 -19.80 -17.61
CA ASN A 75 -20.90 -20.07 -17.25
C ASN A 75 -21.77 -18.81 -17.28
N ASP A 76 -21.68 -17.99 -18.34
CA ASP A 76 -22.35 -16.70 -18.52
C ASP A 76 -21.93 -15.57 -17.54
N TYR A 77 -20.86 -15.76 -16.76
CA TYR A 77 -20.16 -14.68 -16.07
C TYR A 77 -19.03 -14.11 -16.92
N THR A 78 -18.90 -12.78 -16.93
CA THR A 78 -17.76 -12.05 -17.51
C THR A 78 -17.18 -11.15 -16.43
N LEU A 79 -16.00 -11.49 -15.91
CA LEU A 79 -15.30 -10.65 -14.94
C LEU A 79 -14.46 -9.61 -15.68
N LYS A 80 -14.56 -8.34 -15.23
CA LYS A 80 -13.79 -7.22 -15.78
C LYS A 80 -12.97 -6.57 -14.70
N HIS A 81 -11.70 -6.37 -14.99
CA HIS A 81 -10.76 -5.61 -14.17
C HIS A 81 -9.98 -4.65 -15.07
N GLU A 82 -9.94 -3.37 -14.70
CA GLU A 82 -9.14 -2.37 -15.37
C GLU A 82 -7.93 -2.02 -14.51
N PRO A 83 -6.71 -2.03 -15.09
CA PRO A 83 -5.51 -1.62 -14.40
C PRO A 83 -5.61 -0.19 -13.85
N ILE A 84 -5.31 -0.01 -12.57
CA ILE A 84 -5.36 1.29 -11.89
C ILE A 84 -4.27 1.37 -10.83
N ASP A 85 -3.79 2.56 -10.52
CA ASP A 85 -2.88 2.79 -9.40
C ASP A 85 -3.61 2.80 -8.05
N PHE A 86 -2.86 2.72 -6.95
CA PHE A 86 -3.42 2.69 -5.61
C PHE A 86 -4.30 3.91 -5.28
N PRO A 87 -3.87 5.18 -5.52
CA PRO A 87 -4.74 6.34 -5.26
C PRO A 87 -6.05 6.31 -6.05
N GLY A 88 -6.00 5.92 -7.31
CA GLY A 88 -7.18 5.78 -8.16
C GLY A 88 -8.12 4.67 -7.67
N GLN A 89 -7.57 3.55 -7.21
CA GLN A 89 -8.35 2.46 -6.64
C GLN A 89 -9.10 2.92 -5.37
N VAL A 90 -8.41 3.60 -4.44
CA VAL A 90 -9.03 4.13 -3.21
C VAL A 90 -10.15 5.13 -3.55
N GLN A 91 -9.92 6.03 -4.51
CA GLN A 91 -10.93 6.99 -4.96
C GLN A 91 -12.17 6.29 -5.54
N LYS A 92 -11.97 5.30 -6.44
CA LYS A 92 -13.07 4.55 -7.05
C LYS A 92 -13.82 3.67 -6.02
N THR A 93 -13.12 3.09 -5.05
CA THR A 93 -13.75 2.36 -3.93
C THR A 93 -14.66 3.29 -3.14
N THR A 94 -14.16 4.45 -2.74
CA THR A 94 -14.95 5.46 -1.99
C THR A 94 -16.20 5.86 -2.77
N ALA A 95 -16.07 6.14 -4.07
CA ALA A 95 -17.19 6.50 -4.93
C ALA A 95 -18.22 5.35 -5.06
N THR A 96 -17.74 4.10 -5.23
CA THR A 96 -18.60 2.91 -5.29
C THR A 96 -19.42 2.74 -4.01
N LEU A 97 -18.77 2.88 -2.85
CA LEU A 97 -19.42 2.68 -1.55
C LEU A 97 -20.33 3.83 -1.12
N ALA A 98 -20.18 5.02 -1.71
CA ALA A 98 -21.03 6.19 -1.43
C ALA A 98 -22.39 6.13 -2.17
N GLY A 99 -22.45 5.50 -3.34
CA GLY A 99 -23.65 5.45 -4.19
C GLY A 99 -24.75 4.53 -3.67
N ALA A 100 -25.97 4.72 -4.17
CA ALA A 100 -27.09 3.81 -3.93
C ALA A 100 -26.91 2.46 -4.66
N SER A 101 -26.19 2.47 -5.79
CA SER A 101 -25.74 1.29 -6.53
C SER A 101 -24.24 1.42 -6.80
N GLY A 102 -23.46 0.36 -6.55
CA GLY A 102 -22.04 0.34 -6.78
C GLY A 102 -21.67 0.16 -8.25
N THR A 103 -20.56 0.77 -8.68
CA THR A 103 -19.96 0.54 -10.01
C THR A 103 -19.20 -0.78 -10.04
N TYR A 104 -18.66 -1.19 -8.89
CA TYR A 104 -17.88 -2.41 -8.74
C TYR A 104 -18.57 -3.37 -7.78
N ASP A 105 -18.47 -4.65 -8.06
CA ASP A 105 -19.14 -5.75 -7.35
C ASP A 105 -18.18 -6.46 -6.39
N ILE A 106 -16.90 -6.45 -6.70
CA ILE A 106 -15.81 -6.93 -5.87
C ILE A 106 -14.77 -5.83 -5.78
N VAL A 107 -14.37 -5.47 -4.57
CA VAL A 107 -13.36 -4.42 -4.34
C VAL A 107 -12.25 -4.95 -3.43
N GLU A 108 -11.02 -4.61 -3.76
CA GLU A 108 -9.91 -4.76 -2.84
C GLU A 108 -10.05 -3.75 -1.70
N THR A 109 -9.87 -4.23 -0.47
CA THR A 109 -9.88 -3.40 0.74
C THR A 109 -8.71 -3.76 1.65
N TYR A 110 -8.45 -2.89 2.61
CA TYR A 110 -7.29 -2.95 3.50
C TYR A 110 -7.73 -2.97 4.95
N GLY A 111 -7.02 -3.67 5.82
CA GLY A 111 -7.36 -3.80 7.23
C GLY A 111 -7.63 -2.46 7.91
N PHE A 112 -6.90 -1.40 7.55
CA PHE A 112 -7.07 -0.07 8.16
C PHE A 112 -8.37 0.67 7.77
N VAL A 113 -9.08 0.28 6.70
CA VAL A 113 -10.39 0.86 6.31
C VAL A 113 -11.57 -0.01 6.71
N ILE A 114 -11.37 -1.26 7.11
CA ILE A 114 -12.45 -2.17 7.50
C ILE A 114 -13.30 -1.62 8.66
N PRO A 115 -12.72 -1.05 9.73
CA PRO A 115 -13.52 -0.48 10.81
C PRO A 115 -14.43 0.66 10.33
N GLN A 116 -13.96 1.54 9.44
CA GLN A 116 -14.73 2.63 8.88
C GLN A 116 -15.88 2.12 8.00
N TYR A 117 -15.57 1.26 7.03
CA TYR A 117 -16.59 0.79 6.08
C TYR A 117 -17.58 -0.19 6.74
N GLY A 118 -17.12 -0.99 7.70
CA GLY A 118 -17.97 -1.90 8.48
C GLY A 118 -18.96 -1.14 9.36
N SER A 119 -18.50 -0.11 10.12
CA SER A 119 -19.35 0.71 10.95
C SER A 119 -20.44 1.45 10.17
N GLN A 120 -20.13 1.84 8.92
CA GLN A 120 -21.05 2.51 8.01
C GLN A 120 -21.93 1.55 7.20
N SER A 121 -21.84 0.24 7.42
CA SER A 121 -22.56 -0.80 6.67
C SER A 121 -22.35 -0.69 5.14
N LYS A 122 -21.16 -0.27 4.71
CA LYS A 122 -20.79 -0.12 3.30
C LYS A 122 -20.40 -1.43 2.64
N LEU A 123 -19.91 -2.39 3.42
CA LEU A 123 -19.52 -3.70 2.99
C LEU A 123 -20.47 -4.77 3.50
N ALA A 124 -20.67 -5.82 2.75
CA ALA A 124 -21.44 -6.99 3.19
C ALA A 124 -20.65 -7.79 4.23
N PRO A 125 -21.25 -8.20 5.36
CA PRO A 125 -20.65 -9.20 6.24
C PRO A 125 -20.48 -10.51 5.49
N LEU A 126 -19.34 -11.18 5.70
CA LEU A 126 -18.99 -12.41 4.99
C LEU A 126 -19.09 -13.67 5.87
N ASP A 127 -19.49 -13.56 7.13
CA ASP A 127 -19.44 -14.68 8.11
C ASP A 127 -20.22 -15.90 7.65
N ASP A 128 -21.47 -15.72 7.25
CA ASP A 128 -22.33 -16.82 6.80
C ASP A 128 -21.80 -17.46 5.51
N LEU A 129 -21.30 -16.63 4.58
CA LEU A 129 -20.68 -17.10 3.33
C LEU A 129 -19.36 -17.82 3.61
N TYR A 130 -18.58 -17.30 4.53
CA TYR A 130 -17.35 -17.95 4.98
C TYR A 130 -17.65 -19.32 5.57
N ALA A 131 -18.60 -19.41 6.51
CA ALA A 131 -19.00 -20.67 7.14
C ALA A 131 -19.53 -21.69 6.13
N LYS A 132 -20.36 -21.23 5.18
CA LYS A 132 -20.96 -22.07 4.12
C LYS A 132 -19.90 -22.69 3.22
N HIS A 133 -18.85 -21.96 2.89
CA HIS A 133 -17.85 -22.36 1.89
C HIS A 133 -16.48 -22.73 2.48
N ALA A 134 -16.35 -22.75 3.82
CA ALA A 134 -15.06 -22.94 4.51
C ALA A 134 -14.34 -24.22 4.07
N ASP A 135 -15.03 -25.33 4.03
CA ASP A 135 -14.43 -26.63 3.70
C ASP A 135 -14.10 -26.76 2.21
N ALA A 136 -15.01 -26.30 1.35
CA ALA A 136 -14.84 -26.40 -0.12
C ALA A 136 -13.60 -25.61 -0.60
N TYR A 137 -13.33 -24.45 -0.01
CA TYR A 137 -12.19 -23.60 -0.38
C TYR A 137 -11.05 -23.67 0.64
N LYS A 138 -11.12 -24.54 1.66
CA LYS A 138 -10.12 -24.67 2.74
C LYS A 138 -9.82 -23.30 3.38
N LEU A 139 -10.86 -22.52 3.69
CA LEU A 139 -10.70 -21.15 4.21
C LEU A 139 -10.12 -21.13 5.63
N ASN A 140 -10.25 -22.21 6.39
CA ASN A 140 -9.66 -22.34 7.71
C ASN A 140 -8.12 -22.33 7.71
N ASP A 141 -7.48 -22.53 6.55
CA ASP A 141 -6.03 -22.39 6.38
C ASP A 141 -5.60 -20.91 6.28
N ILE A 142 -6.55 -19.97 6.13
CA ILE A 142 -6.25 -18.53 6.17
C ILE A 142 -5.93 -18.12 7.60
N SER A 143 -4.85 -17.36 7.79
CA SER A 143 -4.37 -16.89 9.10
C SER A 143 -5.50 -16.25 9.93
N LYS A 144 -5.59 -16.65 11.19
CA LYS A 144 -6.56 -16.07 12.15
C LYS A 144 -6.29 -14.58 12.37
N ASP A 145 -5.01 -14.19 12.45
CA ASP A 145 -4.61 -12.79 12.69
C ASP A 145 -4.96 -11.92 11.47
N MET A 146 -4.75 -12.44 10.26
CA MET A 146 -5.16 -11.72 9.05
C MET A 146 -6.68 -11.63 8.92
N ARG A 147 -7.43 -12.65 9.33
CA ARG A 147 -8.91 -12.56 9.42
C ARG A 147 -9.35 -11.54 10.47
N ALA A 148 -8.68 -11.51 11.62
CA ALA A 148 -8.96 -10.51 12.66
C ALA A 148 -8.74 -9.08 12.15
N ALA A 149 -7.69 -8.83 11.36
CA ALA A 149 -7.45 -7.53 10.71
C ALA A 149 -8.56 -7.12 9.71
N MET A 150 -9.31 -8.09 9.19
CA MET A 150 -10.44 -7.86 8.28
C MET A 150 -11.80 -7.94 8.96
N THR A 151 -11.80 -7.91 10.29
CA THR A 151 -13.00 -8.04 11.15
C THR A 151 -13.24 -6.73 11.89
N TYR A 152 -14.48 -6.30 11.94
CA TYR A 152 -14.94 -5.19 12.76
C TYR A 152 -16.24 -5.58 13.48
N ASP A 153 -16.35 -5.26 14.78
CA ASP A 153 -17.49 -5.58 15.63
C ASP A 153 -17.94 -7.06 15.50
N GLY A 154 -16.95 -7.96 15.49
CA GLY A 154 -17.16 -9.41 15.40
C GLY A 154 -17.59 -9.93 14.04
N LYS A 155 -17.65 -9.10 12.98
CA LYS A 155 -18.05 -9.49 11.63
C LYS A 155 -16.88 -9.38 10.65
N LEU A 156 -16.69 -10.39 9.83
CA LEU A 156 -15.72 -10.42 8.74
C LEU A 156 -16.24 -9.61 7.54
N TYR A 157 -15.50 -8.62 7.06
CA TYR A 157 -15.89 -7.77 5.92
C TYR A 157 -15.02 -7.94 4.68
N ALA A 158 -13.88 -8.60 4.81
CA ALA A 158 -13.07 -8.96 3.66
C ALA A 158 -12.45 -10.35 3.83
N LEU A 159 -12.33 -11.09 2.73
CA LEU A 159 -11.58 -12.34 2.71
C LEU A 159 -10.10 -12.01 2.50
N PRO A 160 -9.21 -12.31 3.49
CA PRO A 160 -7.80 -11.99 3.38
C PRO A 160 -7.13 -12.63 2.17
N MET A 161 -6.34 -11.85 1.45
CA MET A 161 -5.59 -12.27 0.27
C MET A 161 -4.11 -12.41 0.59
N GLN A 162 -3.53 -11.37 1.17
CA GLN A 162 -2.12 -11.29 1.55
C GLN A 162 -1.89 -10.32 2.71
N ALA A 163 -0.68 -10.39 3.28
CA ALA A 163 -0.15 -9.35 4.17
C ALA A 163 0.95 -8.57 3.46
N GLN A 164 1.08 -7.29 3.79
CA GLN A 164 2.19 -6.43 3.43
C GLN A 164 2.76 -5.77 4.68
N MET A 165 4.07 -5.81 4.82
CA MET A 165 4.85 -5.19 5.88
C MET A 165 5.98 -4.37 5.27
N TYR A 166 6.55 -3.45 6.02
CA TYR A 166 7.75 -2.77 5.56
C TYR A 166 8.96 -3.71 5.61
N ILE A 167 9.77 -3.64 4.57
CA ILE A 167 11.05 -4.36 4.46
C ILE A 167 12.12 -3.35 4.07
N MET A 168 13.30 -3.48 4.64
CA MET A 168 14.47 -2.74 4.21
C MET A 168 15.17 -3.52 3.10
N ALA A 169 15.23 -2.93 1.90
CA ALA A 169 16.10 -3.37 0.82
C ALA A 169 17.36 -2.52 0.81
N TYR A 170 18.52 -3.13 0.58
CA TYR A 170 19.78 -2.40 0.49
C TYR A 170 20.69 -2.97 -0.60
N ARG A 171 21.58 -2.13 -1.12
CA ARG A 171 22.63 -2.47 -2.11
C ARG A 171 23.78 -3.17 -1.40
N LYS A 172 23.71 -4.51 -1.35
CA LYS A 172 24.71 -5.33 -0.67
C LYS A 172 26.13 -5.13 -1.20
N ASP A 173 26.27 -4.97 -2.51
CA ASP A 173 27.57 -4.71 -3.16
C ASP A 173 28.22 -3.42 -2.65
N VAL A 174 27.45 -2.34 -2.51
CA VAL A 174 27.96 -1.07 -2.00
C VAL A 174 28.24 -1.15 -0.50
N PHE A 175 27.39 -1.84 0.25
CA PHE A 175 27.59 -2.07 1.70
C PHE A 175 28.89 -2.84 1.95
N ASP A 176 29.12 -3.94 1.21
CA ASP A 176 30.34 -4.73 1.31
C ASP A 176 31.58 -3.89 0.94
N GLN A 177 31.49 -3.06 -0.12
CA GLN A 177 32.59 -2.19 -0.56
C GLN A 177 33.05 -1.22 0.52
N VAL A 178 32.13 -0.66 1.33
CA VAL A 178 32.47 0.32 2.35
C VAL A 178 32.47 -0.25 3.78
N GLY A 179 32.32 -1.58 3.93
CA GLY A 179 32.38 -2.29 5.20
C GLY A 179 31.17 -2.08 6.11
N LEU A 180 29.98 -1.82 5.55
CA LEU A 180 28.73 -1.65 6.29
C LEU A 180 27.99 -2.97 6.50
N LYS A 181 27.20 -3.00 7.58
CA LYS A 181 26.16 -4.00 7.84
C LYS A 181 24.79 -3.32 7.72
N PRO A 182 23.71 -4.08 7.45
CA PRO A 182 22.37 -3.53 7.47
C PRO A 182 22.06 -2.90 8.83
N PRO A 183 21.60 -1.64 8.87
CA PRO A 183 21.31 -0.91 10.11
C PRO A 183 20.11 -1.51 10.85
N THR A 184 20.19 -1.57 12.18
CA THR A 184 19.16 -2.08 13.08
C THR A 184 18.46 -0.98 13.88
N THR A 185 19.01 0.25 13.83
CA THR A 185 18.43 1.46 14.46
C THR A 185 18.51 2.65 13.51
N PHE A 186 17.71 3.70 13.78
CA PHE A 186 17.78 4.95 13.00
C PHE A 186 19.11 5.65 13.16
N GLU A 187 19.77 5.50 14.29
CA GLU A 187 21.12 6.03 14.48
C GLU A 187 22.13 5.35 13.54
N GLU A 188 22.06 4.00 13.48
CA GLU A 188 22.88 3.23 12.53
C GLU A 188 22.50 3.53 11.07
N LEU A 189 21.19 3.74 10.77
CA LEU A 189 20.72 4.11 9.46
C LEU A 189 21.29 5.45 8.99
N LYS A 190 21.27 6.48 9.86
CA LYS A 190 21.88 7.79 9.59
C LYS A 190 23.40 7.68 9.41
N SER A 191 24.07 6.89 10.25
CA SER A 191 25.52 6.65 10.16
C SER A 191 25.90 5.93 8.87
N ALA A 192 25.13 4.88 8.49
CA ALA A 192 25.32 4.17 7.22
C ALA A 192 25.08 5.12 6.03
N ALA A 193 24.05 5.93 6.06
CA ALA A 193 23.76 6.91 5.02
C ALA A 193 24.92 7.91 4.85
N LYS A 194 25.45 8.45 5.95
CA LYS A 194 26.63 9.32 5.91
C LYS A 194 27.85 8.62 5.29
N THR A 195 28.11 7.36 5.67
CA THR A 195 29.21 6.58 5.11
C THR A 195 29.05 6.36 3.60
N LEU A 196 27.80 6.09 3.15
CA LEU A 196 27.46 5.92 1.72
C LEU A 196 27.66 7.22 0.93
N GLN A 197 27.34 8.38 1.53
CA GLN A 197 27.65 9.68 0.92
C GLN A 197 29.16 9.89 0.78
N ASP A 198 29.90 9.71 1.90
CA ASP A 198 31.31 10.07 1.98
C ASP A 198 32.23 9.11 1.20
N LYS A 199 31.92 7.79 1.21
CA LYS A 199 32.81 6.74 0.68
C LYS A 199 32.32 6.10 -0.61
N ALA A 200 31.01 6.06 -0.83
CA ALA A 200 30.43 5.46 -2.04
C ALA A 200 29.93 6.51 -3.05
N GLY A 201 29.93 7.81 -2.70
CA GLY A 201 29.52 8.89 -3.57
C GLY A 201 28.01 8.90 -3.88
N ILE A 202 27.20 8.22 -3.09
CA ILE A 202 25.72 8.21 -3.27
C ILE A 202 25.14 9.40 -2.53
N LYS A 203 24.76 10.42 -3.29
CA LYS A 203 24.33 11.72 -2.73
C LYS A 203 23.11 11.61 -1.80
N TYR A 204 22.12 10.78 -2.17
CA TYR A 204 20.88 10.59 -1.44
C TYR A 204 20.65 9.08 -1.19
N PRO A 205 21.35 8.49 -0.20
CA PRO A 205 21.41 7.05 -0.05
C PRO A 205 20.12 6.40 0.47
N ILE A 206 19.20 7.17 1.07
CA ILE A 206 17.94 6.66 1.63
C ILE A 206 16.78 7.06 0.72
N ALA A 207 15.91 6.11 0.40
CA ALA A 207 14.65 6.32 -0.28
C ALA A 207 13.48 5.75 0.55
N LEU A 208 12.54 6.61 0.94
CA LEU A 208 11.32 6.26 1.66
C LEU A 208 10.11 6.82 0.91
N PRO A 209 8.93 6.16 0.99
CA PRO A 209 7.71 6.66 0.37
C PRO A 209 7.09 7.76 1.24
N TRP A 210 7.38 9.02 0.91
CA TRP A 210 6.86 10.18 1.64
C TRP A 210 5.96 11.06 0.78
N LEU A 211 5.21 10.46 -0.15
CA LEU A 211 4.23 11.24 -0.91
C LEU A 211 3.32 12.04 0.03
N ALA A 212 3.36 13.37 -0.12
CA ALA A 212 2.73 14.34 0.79
C ALA A 212 1.20 14.21 0.89
N THR A 213 0.56 13.51 -0.05
CA THR A 213 -0.88 13.31 -0.11
C THR A 213 -1.32 11.91 0.33
N ALA A 214 -0.37 11.01 0.66
CA ALA A 214 -0.68 9.61 0.99
C ALA A 214 0.37 8.97 1.91
N ASP A 215 1.51 8.49 1.36
CA ASP A 215 2.44 7.58 2.06
C ASP A 215 3.16 8.21 3.28
N ILE A 216 3.26 9.55 3.35
CA ILE A 216 4.01 10.23 4.42
C ILE A 216 3.44 9.96 5.81
N VAL A 217 2.12 9.81 5.93
CA VAL A 217 1.46 9.50 7.20
C VAL A 217 1.79 8.08 7.67
N THR A 218 1.89 7.13 6.75
CA THR A 218 2.30 5.75 7.09
C THR A 218 3.72 5.74 7.66
N SER A 219 4.66 6.49 7.05
CA SER A 219 6.02 6.61 7.58
C SER A 219 6.05 7.25 8.96
N TYR A 220 5.25 8.28 9.21
CA TYR A 220 5.10 8.89 10.53
C TYR A 220 4.55 7.89 11.55
N ASP A 221 3.49 7.16 11.20
CA ASP A 221 2.85 6.16 12.06
C ASP A 221 3.80 5.01 12.40
N CYS A 222 4.61 4.55 11.43
CA CYS A 222 5.67 3.56 11.67
C CYS A 222 6.70 4.05 12.70
N ILE A 223 7.11 5.32 12.66
CA ILE A 223 8.03 5.89 13.65
C ILE A 223 7.34 5.96 15.02
N LEU A 224 6.14 6.49 15.06
CA LEU A 224 5.35 6.62 16.29
C LEU A 224 5.11 5.25 16.93
N GLY A 225 4.70 4.25 16.14
CA GLY A 225 4.49 2.88 16.57
C GLY A 225 5.77 2.21 17.07
N SER A 226 6.90 2.44 16.41
CA SER A 226 8.20 1.96 16.87
C SER A 226 8.55 2.52 18.25
N LEU A 227 8.20 3.79 18.52
CA LEU A 227 8.36 4.44 19.83
C LEU A 227 7.33 3.99 20.88
N GLY A 228 6.45 3.05 20.56
CA GLY A 228 5.45 2.49 21.47
C GLY A 228 4.20 3.35 21.67
N THR A 229 3.90 4.22 20.73
CA THR A 229 2.69 5.07 20.73
C THR A 229 1.93 4.92 19.41
N ASN A 230 0.61 5.00 19.45
CA ASN A 230 -0.26 4.97 18.27
C ASN A 230 -0.88 6.35 18.03
N LEU A 231 -1.51 6.57 16.89
CA LEU A 231 -2.24 7.82 16.59
C LEU A 231 -3.36 8.06 17.60
N THR A 232 -4.01 6.98 18.03
CA THR A 232 -5.09 6.96 19.03
C THR A 232 -4.67 6.18 20.27
N ASN A 233 -4.98 6.68 21.45
CA ASN A 233 -4.86 5.94 22.69
C ASN A 233 -5.96 4.84 22.74
N PHE A 234 -5.57 3.57 22.85
CA PHE A 234 -6.50 2.45 22.77
C PHE A 234 -7.41 2.34 24.00
N ASP A 235 -6.96 2.80 25.17
CA ASP A 235 -7.75 2.75 26.40
C ASP A 235 -8.79 3.88 26.46
N THR A 236 -8.36 5.11 26.19
CA THR A 236 -9.20 6.32 26.31
C THR A 236 -9.92 6.68 25.02
N LYS A 237 -9.51 6.13 23.87
CA LYS A 237 -10.03 6.44 22.54
C LYS A 237 -9.91 7.94 22.22
N THR A 238 -8.77 8.51 22.53
CA THR A 238 -8.41 9.92 22.30
C THR A 238 -7.15 10.03 21.44
N ALA A 239 -6.97 11.17 20.78
CA ALA A 239 -5.75 11.44 20.01
C ALA A 239 -4.51 11.49 20.92
N ASN A 240 -3.35 11.02 20.42
CA ASN A 240 -2.10 10.86 21.18
C ASN A 240 -0.99 11.85 20.78
N PHE A 241 -1.31 12.92 20.05
CA PHE A 241 -0.27 13.85 19.55
C PHE A 241 0.26 14.82 20.62
N ASP A 242 -0.33 14.82 21.82
CA ASP A 242 0.20 15.50 23.01
C ASP A 242 1.33 14.74 23.72
N LYS A 243 1.64 13.52 23.27
CA LYS A 243 2.73 12.70 23.82
C LYS A 243 4.08 13.12 23.24
N PRO A 244 5.18 13.01 24.02
CA PRO A 244 6.53 13.35 23.54
C PRO A 244 6.93 12.59 22.27
N GLN A 245 6.51 11.33 22.12
CA GLN A 245 6.78 10.49 20.98
C GLN A 245 6.24 11.07 19.66
N ALA A 246 5.13 11.81 19.71
CA ALA A 246 4.54 12.42 18.52
C ALA A 246 5.47 13.51 17.92
N LYS A 247 6.05 14.34 18.77
CA LYS A 247 7.07 15.32 18.35
C LYS A 247 8.36 14.62 17.91
N GLN A 248 8.83 13.65 18.69
CA GLN A 248 10.02 12.87 18.36
C GLN A 248 9.89 12.21 16.99
N ALA A 249 8.71 11.69 16.63
CA ALA A 249 8.49 11.10 15.31
C ALA A 249 8.70 12.11 14.16
N LEU A 250 8.23 13.35 14.30
CA LEU A 250 8.50 14.41 13.33
C LEU A 250 9.99 14.79 13.28
N GLU A 251 10.65 14.85 14.42
CA GLU A 251 12.08 15.16 14.53
C GLU A 251 12.94 14.08 13.86
N GLU A 252 12.61 12.81 14.01
CA GLU A 252 13.29 11.72 13.30
C GLU A 252 13.09 11.79 11.78
N MET A 253 11.89 12.14 11.31
CA MET A 253 11.68 12.39 9.87
C MET A 253 12.57 13.52 9.37
N LEU A 254 12.66 14.63 10.11
CA LEU A 254 13.53 15.75 9.76
C LEU A 254 15.02 15.36 9.79
N ALA A 255 15.43 14.49 10.71
CA ALA A 255 16.81 14.00 10.82
C ALA A 255 17.21 13.04 9.67
N LEU A 256 16.27 12.32 9.06
CA LEU A 256 16.50 11.49 7.89
C LEU A 256 16.56 12.27 6.57
N LYS A 257 15.87 13.40 6.50
CA LYS A 257 15.71 14.20 5.28
C LYS A 257 17.02 14.58 4.56
N PRO A 258 18.15 14.93 5.25
CA PRO A 258 19.42 15.25 4.60
C PRO A 258 20.01 14.10 3.76
N TYR A 259 19.60 12.87 4.02
CA TYR A 259 20.06 11.65 3.33
C TYR A 259 19.13 11.21 2.20
N MET A 260 18.05 11.96 1.95
CA MET A 260 17.00 11.63 0.98
C MET A 260 16.98 12.70 -0.13
N ASP A 261 16.43 12.31 -1.29
CA ASP A 261 16.20 13.26 -2.39
C ASP A 261 15.34 14.44 -1.91
N PRO A 262 15.69 15.69 -2.24
CA PRO A 262 14.89 16.87 -1.87
C PRO A 262 13.42 16.80 -2.30
N GLN A 263 13.12 16.03 -3.33
CA GLN A 263 11.75 15.82 -3.84
C GLN A 263 11.01 14.65 -3.15
N VAL A 264 11.53 14.13 -2.04
CA VAL A 264 10.97 12.95 -1.34
C VAL A 264 9.46 13.05 -1.08
N THR A 265 8.94 14.26 -0.86
CA THR A 265 7.50 14.48 -0.65
C THR A 265 6.63 14.29 -1.90
N THR A 266 7.24 14.00 -3.04
CA THR A 266 6.56 13.61 -4.29
C THR A 266 6.66 12.11 -4.58
N PHE A 267 7.33 11.33 -3.72
CA PHE A 267 7.63 9.92 -3.97
C PHE A 267 6.66 8.98 -3.26
N ALA A 268 5.84 8.30 -4.08
CA ALA A 268 5.12 7.10 -3.67
C ALA A 268 6.01 5.86 -3.82
N GLN A 269 5.52 4.69 -3.41
CA GLN A 269 6.22 3.41 -3.49
C GLN A 269 6.90 3.13 -4.85
N PRO A 270 6.25 3.34 -6.03
CA PRO A 270 6.91 3.11 -7.32
C PRO A 270 8.10 4.03 -7.58
N ALA A 271 8.05 5.28 -7.10
CA ALA A 271 9.17 6.20 -7.25
C ALA A 271 10.38 5.80 -6.40
N VAL A 272 10.14 5.25 -5.20
CA VAL A 272 11.19 4.66 -4.34
C VAL A 272 11.83 3.45 -5.03
N GLN A 273 11.03 2.54 -5.61
CA GLN A 273 11.56 1.43 -6.42
C GLN A 273 12.44 1.95 -7.56
N GLN A 274 12.02 3.01 -8.25
CA GLN A 274 12.77 3.57 -9.36
C GLN A 274 14.14 4.10 -8.95
N GLN A 275 14.27 4.71 -7.74
CA GLN A 275 15.57 5.14 -7.22
C GLN A 275 16.49 3.95 -6.96
N MET A 276 15.95 2.84 -6.44
CA MET A 276 16.72 1.60 -6.25
C MET A 276 17.12 0.99 -7.60
N TYR A 277 16.20 0.93 -8.58
CA TYR A 277 16.50 0.41 -9.92
C TYR A 277 17.63 1.17 -10.61
N ASN A 278 17.67 2.49 -10.44
CA ASN A 278 18.66 3.36 -11.05
C ASN A 278 19.97 3.42 -10.24
N GLY A 279 19.97 2.93 -8.97
CA GLY A 279 21.11 3.02 -8.06
C GLY A 279 21.36 4.43 -7.53
N THR A 280 20.37 5.32 -7.60
CA THR A 280 20.43 6.68 -7.01
C THR A 280 20.25 6.65 -5.49
N ALA A 281 19.62 5.59 -4.97
CA ALA A 281 19.58 5.26 -3.55
C ALA A 281 20.22 3.87 -3.32
N ALA A 282 20.68 3.64 -2.10
CA ALA A 282 21.28 2.37 -1.67
C ALA A 282 20.48 1.65 -0.59
N ILE A 283 19.55 2.35 0.05
CA ILE A 283 18.65 1.83 1.10
C ILE A 283 17.24 2.29 0.77
N ALA A 284 16.29 1.37 0.78
CA ALA A 284 14.86 1.69 0.72
C ALA A 284 14.11 0.91 1.79
N ILE A 285 13.12 1.54 2.43
CA ILE A 285 12.18 0.86 3.32
C ILE A 285 10.78 1.14 2.80
N MET A 286 10.09 0.10 2.38
CA MET A 286 8.78 0.18 1.72
C MET A 286 8.04 -1.16 1.83
N PHE A 287 6.81 -1.22 1.37
CA PHE A 287 5.99 -2.44 1.43
C PHE A 287 6.61 -3.64 0.72
N SER A 288 6.47 -4.81 1.33
CA SER A 288 6.99 -6.11 0.87
C SER A 288 6.55 -6.48 -0.54
N GLY A 289 5.36 -6.10 -0.97
CA GLY A 289 4.86 -6.31 -2.33
C GLY A 289 5.67 -5.62 -3.44
N ARG A 290 6.67 -4.79 -3.07
CA ARG A 290 7.61 -4.14 -3.99
C ARG A 290 8.98 -4.80 -4.04
N MET A 291 9.28 -5.69 -3.08
CA MET A 291 10.64 -6.20 -2.88
C MET A 291 11.07 -7.19 -3.96
N ASN A 292 10.17 -8.09 -4.38
CA ASN A 292 10.48 -9.04 -5.44
C ASN A 292 10.89 -8.34 -6.75
N ASP A 293 10.26 -7.24 -7.09
CA ASP A 293 10.53 -6.50 -8.33
C ASP A 293 11.95 -5.94 -8.41
N LEU A 294 12.60 -5.69 -7.25
CA LEU A 294 13.99 -5.25 -7.20
C LEU A 294 14.96 -6.34 -7.73
N THR A 295 14.59 -7.61 -7.60
CA THR A 295 15.44 -8.75 -8.00
C THR A 295 15.27 -9.15 -9.46
N LEU A 296 14.39 -8.50 -10.21
CA LEU A 296 14.12 -8.82 -11.61
C LEU A 296 15.10 -8.09 -12.55
N GLU A 297 15.85 -8.83 -13.34
CA GLU A 297 16.86 -8.28 -14.27
C GLU A 297 16.25 -7.27 -15.27
N LYS A 298 14.98 -7.47 -15.66
CA LYS A 298 14.28 -6.53 -16.55
C LYS A 298 14.05 -5.15 -15.94
N ASN A 299 14.07 -5.02 -14.60
CA ASN A 299 13.81 -3.78 -13.88
C ASN A 299 15.09 -3.03 -13.54
N SER A 300 16.18 -3.75 -13.24
CA SER A 300 17.43 -3.12 -12.80
C SER A 300 18.66 -3.96 -13.15
N LYS A 301 19.71 -3.25 -13.60
CA LYS A 301 21.05 -3.85 -13.73
C LYS A 301 21.65 -4.28 -12.38
N PHE A 302 21.09 -3.81 -11.27
CA PHE A 302 21.51 -4.12 -9.91
C PHE A 302 20.67 -5.24 -9.26
N SER A 303 19.82 -5.91 -10.02
CA SER A 303 18.88 -6.93 -9.52
C SER A 303 19.54 -8.01 -8.65
N LYS A 304 20.78 -8.39 -8.93
CA LYS A 304 21.56 -9.38 -8.16
C LYS A 304 22.28 -8.81 -6.95
N ASN A 305 22.22 -7.49 -6.76
CA ASN A 305 23.00 -6.77 -5.75
C ASN A 305 22.12 -6.33 -4.57
N PHE A 306 20.83 -6.58 -4.61
CA PHE A 306 19.95 -6.27 -3.49
C PHE A 306 19.95 -7.39 -2.46
N ALA A 307 19.94 -7.00 -1.19
CA ALA A 307 19.64 -7.86 -0.05
C ALA A 307 18.55 -7.22 0.80
N PHE A 308 17.94 -8.01 1.67
CA PHE A 308 16.78 -7.62 2.44
C PHE A 308 17.01 -7.87 3.92
N ALA A 309 16.49 -6.98 4.75
CA ALA A 309 16.54 -7.09 6.20
C ALA A 309 15.22 -6.54 6.80
N PRO A 310 14.89 -6.89 8.05
CA PRO A 310 13.82 -6.20 8.76
C PRO A 310 14.11 -4.70 8.82
N PRO A 311 13.09 -3.83 8.86
CA PRO A 311 13.29 -2.41 9.09
C PRO A 311 13.97 -2.15 10.44
N PRO A 312 14.76 -1.07 10.58
CA PRO A 312 15.39 -0.73 11.85
C PRO A 312 14.35 -0.30 12.89
N LYS A 313 14.72 -0.36 14.15
CA LYS A 313 14.01 0.35 15.22
C LYS A 313 14.33 1.84 15.18
N VAL A 314 13.43 2.68 15.67
CA VAL A 314 13.73 4.12 15.80
C VAL A 314 14.83 4.36 16.84
N ALA A 315 14.72 3.75 18.01
CA ALA A 315 15.76 3.73 19.04
C ALA A 315 16.09 2.28 19.42
N ALA A 316 17.26 2.03 20.00
CA ALA A 316 17.69 0.67 20.35
C ALA A 316 16.74 -0.01 21.34
N ASP A 317 16.11 0.73 22.25
CA ASP A 317 15.14 0.29 23.23
C ASP A 317 13.68 0.36 22.73
N SER A 318 13.45 0.82 21.51
CA SER A 318 12.10 0.84 20.91
C SER A 318 11.45 -0.56 20.97
N PRO A 319 10.17 -0.66 21.39
CA PRO A 319 9.49 -1.96 21.53
C PRO A 319 9.19 -2.63 20.20
N LYS A 320 9.08 -1.85 19.11
CA LYS A 320 8.68 -2.29 17.78
C LYS A 320 9.66 -1.84 16.70
N LEU A 321 9.60 -2.45 15.52
CA LEU A 321 10.30 -1.99 14.34
C LEU A 321 9.65 -0.73 13.75
N TYR A 322 10.39 0.01 12.92
CA TYR A 322 9.82 1.00 11.99
C TYR A 322 9.05 0.27 10.90
N ASP A 323 7.87 -0.18 11.21
CA ASP A 323 7.10 -1.11 10.40
C ASP A 323 5.60 -0.83 10.47
N THR A 324 4.87 -1.37 9.54
CA THR A 324 3.41 -1.45 9.52
C THR A 324 2.99 -2.79 8.96
N LEU A 325 1.85 -3.29 9.40
CA LEU A 325 1.22 -4.47 8.84
C LEU A 325 -0.10 -4.09 8.19
N SER A 326 -0.17 -4.19 6.86
CA SER A 326 -1.41 -4.12 6.11
C SER A 326 -1.84 -5.51 5.69
N VAL A 327 -3.10 -5.84 5.88
CA VAL A 327 -3.73 -7.01 5.29
C VAL A 327 -4.60 -6.52 4.15
N ASP A 328 -4.40 -7.07 2.96
CA ASP A 328 -5.21 -6.79 1.78
C ASP A 328 -6.18 -7.95 1.57
N GLY A 329 -7.40 -7.66 1.18
CA GLY A 329 -8.42 -8.67 0.96
C GLY A 329 -9.55 -8.22 0.06
N TRP A 330 -10.40 -9.16 -0.28
CA TRP A 330 -11.55 -8.93 -1.13
C TRP A 330 -12.80 -8.68 -0.33
N SER A 331 -13.46 -7.57 -0.60
CA SER A 331 -14.77 -7.21 -0.04
C SER A 331 -15.85 -7.18 -1.10
N ILE A 332 -17.07 -7.38 -0.65
CA ILE A 332 -18.29 -7.24 -1.46
C ILE A 332 -19.00 -5.97 -1.01
N PRO A 333 -19.15 -4.94 -1.87
CA PRO A 333 -19.95 -3.76 -1.56
C PRO A 333 -21.38 -4.12 -1.20
N ASN A 334 -21.93 -3.54 -0.14
CA ASN A 334 -23.28 -3.89 0.30
C ASN A 334 -24.36 -3.43 -0.70
N ASN A 335 -24.03 -2.46 -1.55
CA ASN A 335 -24.89 -1.90 -2.60
C ASN A 335 -24.77 -2.58 -3.98
N THR A 336 -24.07 -3.71 -4.10
CA THR A 336 -24.13 -4.52 -5.33
C THR A 336 -25.50 -5.19 -5.47
N ALA A 337 -25.98 -5.26 -6.71
CA ALA A 337 -27.22 -5.97 -7.03
C ALA A 337 -27.00 -7.46 -7.33
N LEU A 338 -25.73 -7.90 -7.44
CA LEU A 338 -25.38 -9.27 -7.79
C LEU A 338 -25.49 -10.22 -6.59
N ASP A 339 -25.64 -11.49 -6.87
CA ASP A 339 -25.67 -12.55 -5.86
C ASP A 339 -24.35 -12.61 -5.09
N LYS A 340 -24.41 -12.28 -3.80
CA LYS A 340 -23.23 -12.23 -2.92
C LYS A 340 -22.60 -13.59 -2.69
N ASP A 341 -23.37 -14.67 -2.77
CA ASP A 341 -22.84 -16.04 -2.68
C ASP A 341 -21.96 -16.36 -3.88
N ALA A 342 -22.41 -16.01 -5.07
CA ALA A 342 -21.62 -16.16 -6.29
C ALA A 342 -20.34 -15.31 -6.25
N LEU A 343 -20.43 -14.05 -5.83
CA LEU A 343 -19.27 -13.17 -5.68
C LEU A 343 -18.28 -13.72 -4.64
N PHE A 344 -18.78 -14.24 -3.51
CA PHE A 344 -17.94 -14.84 -2.48
C PHE A 344 -17.17 -16.06 -3.01
N GLN A 345 -17.79 -16.93 -3.79
CA GLN A 345 -17.11 -18.08 -4.40
C GLN A 345 -16.02 -17.65 -5.39
N MET A 346 -16.21 -16.54 -6.13
CA MET A 346 -15.20 -15.97 -7.02
C MET A 346 -13.99 -15.47 -6.22
N ILE A 347 -14.20 -14.70 -5.14
CA ILE A 347 -13.10 -14.23 -4.28
C ILE A 347 -12.42 -15.40 -3.54
N ALA A 348 -13.16 -16.41 -3.09
CA ALA A 348 -12.61 -17.60 -2.44
C ALA A 348 -11.72 -18.40 -3.40
N SER A 349 -12.11 -18.50 -4.68
CA SER A 349 -11.31 -19.13 -5.74
C SER A 349 -9.98 -18.41 -5.94
N SER A 350 -9.99 -17.06 -5.93
CA SER A 350 -8.78 -16.24 -6.14
C SER A 350 -7.74 -16.36 -5.02
N VAL A 351 -8.17 -16.77 -3.81
CA VAL A 351 -7.29 -17.02 -2.65
C VAL A 351 -7.15 -18.50 -2.35
N SER A 352 -7.45 -19.38 -3.32
CA SER A 352 -7.25 -20.83 -3.20
C SER A 352 -5.78 -21.18 -2.89
N VAL A 353 -5.53 -22.43 -2.52
CA VAL A 353 -4.17 -22.92 -2.25
C VAL A 353 -3.25 -22.70 -3.46
N ASP A 354 -3.74 -23.01 -4.68
CA ASP A 354 -2.95 -22.90 -5.90
C ASP A 354 -2.74 -21.43 -6.31
N ALA A 355 -3.75 -20.57 -6.16
CA ALA A 355 -3.61 -19.13 -6.38
C ALA A 355 -2.60 -18.51 -5.40
N SER A 356 -2.67 -18.89 -4.13
CA SER A 356 -1.72 -18.44 -3.10
C SER A 356 -0.27 -18.90 -3.40
N LYS A 357 -0.08 -20.14 -3.83
CA LYS A 357 1.26 -20.60 -4.27
C LYS A 357 1.76 -19.82 -5.48
N ALA A 358 0.90 -19.56 -6.46
CA ALA A 358 1.26 -18.86 -7.68
C ALA A 358 1.57 -17.37 -7.45
N SER A 359 1.12 -16.78 -6.35
CA SER A 359 1.44 -15.39 -5.98
C SER A 359 2.86 -15.22 -5.45
N LEU A 360 3.53 -16.32 -5.05
CA LEU A 360 4.94 -16.30 -4.68
C LEU A 360 5.82 -16.13 -5.93
N PRO A 361 6.97 -15.48 -5.83
CA PRO A 361 7.55 -14.86 -4.62
C PRO A 361 7.11 -13.41 -4.41
N ALA A 362 6.16 -12.87 -5.16
CA ALA A 362 5.83 -11.45 -5.15
C ALA A 362 4.96 -11.03 -3.95
N ALA A 363 4.02 -11.90 -3.52
CA ALA A 363 3.12 -11.65 -2.41
C ALA A 363 3.54 -12.42 -1.13
N TYR A 364 2.99 -12.02 0.00
CA TYR A 364 2.97 -12.78 1.25
C TYR A 364 1.54 -13.29 1.50
N PRO A 365 1.17 -14.47 0.95
CA PRO A 365 -0.21 -14.98 0.99
C PRO A 365 -0.77 -15.13 2.39
N ALA A 366 -2.07 -14.91 2.54
CA ALA A 366 -2.76 -15.00 3.82
C ALA A 366 -2.91 -16.45 4.35
N ARG A 367 -2.64 -17.47 3.52
CA ARG A 367 -2.69 -18.86 3.96
C ARG A 367 -1.48 -19.24 4.79
N THR A 368 -1.73 -19.88 5.92
CA THR A 368 -0.67 -20.34 6.83
C THR A 368 0.22 -21.40 6.16
N GLY A 369 1.51 -21.39 6.50
CA GLY A 369 2.47 -22.36 5.99
C GLY A 369 2.87 -22.20 4.52
N MET A 370 2.45 -21.12 3.84
CA MET A 370 2.84 -20.86 2.45
C MET A 370 4.21 -20.20 2.33
N VAL A 371 4.62 -19.42 3.33
CA VAL A 371 5.87 -18.66 3.32
C VAL A 371 6.88 -19.29 4.25
N SER A 372 8.01 -19.71 3.69
CA SER A 372 9.24 -20.07 4.40
C SER A 372 10.32 -19.04 4.07
N ASP A 373 11.43 -19.03 4.80
CA ASP A 373 12.54 -18.08 4.55
C ASP A 373 13.13 -18.15 3.13
N SER A 374 12.87 -19.23 2.41
CA SER A 374 13.29 -19.42 1.01
C SER A 374 12.20 -19.15 -0.03
N SER A 375 10.98 -18.81 0.38
CA SER A 375 9.85 -18.64 -0.54
C SER A 375 9.97 -17.40 -1.41
N SER A 376 10.69 -16.38 -0.92
CA SER A 376 10.99 -15.16 -1.66
C SER A 376 12.33 -14.58 -1.17
N PRO A 377 12.98 -13.69 -1.95
CA PRO A 377 14.24 -13.06 -1.54
C PRO A 377 14.14 -12.27 -0.22
N TYR A 378 12.94 -11.82 0.15
CA TYR A 378 12.70 -11.02 1.36
C TYR A 378 11.96 -11.78 2.48
N ALA A 379 11.66 -13.07 2.28
CA ALA A 379 10.79 -13.83 3.19
C ALA A 379 11.31 -13.91 4.62
N ALA A 380 12.62 -14.11 4.81
CA ALA A 380 13.23 -14.13 6.14
C ALA A 380 13.03 -12.80 6.89
N ALA A 381 13.18 -11.66 6.19
CA ALA A 381 12.90 -10.35 6.76
C ALA A 381 11.40 -10.17 7.06
N ALA A 382 10.53 -10.61 6.16
CA ALA A 382 9.09 -10.52 6.31
C ALA A 382 8.58 -11.34 7.51
N ASN A 383 9.14 -12.53 7.76
CA ASN A 383 8.77 -13.37 8.91
C ASN A 383 9.13 -12.71 10.26
N VAL A 384 10.15 -11.87 10.30
CA VAL A 384 10.47 -11.04 11.48
C VAL A 384 9.50 -9.85 11.56
N SER A 385 9.29 -9.12 10.47
CA SER A 385 8.44 -7.93 10.40
C SER A 385 7.01 -8.22 10.82
N ILE A 386 6.40 -9.27 10.29
CA ILE A 386 4.97 -9.60 10.55
C ILE A 386 4.65 -9.76 12.04
N THR A 387 5.62 -10.17 12.86
CA THR A 387 5.47 -10.35 14.31
C THR A 387 5.91 -9.13 15.13
N SER A 388 6.66 -8.22 14.50
CA SER A 388 7.31 -7.09 15.15
C SER A 388 6.74 -5.74 14.76
N ALA A 389 5.78 -5.69 13.84
CA ALA A 389 5.06 -4.49 13.46
C ALA A 389 4.24 -3.93 14.64
N PRO A 390 4.02 -2.61 14.72
CA PRO A 390 3.05 -2.02 15.61
C PRO A 390 1.64 -2.58 15.38
N PRO A 391 0.77 -2.61 16.41
CA PRO A 391 -0.60 -3.06 16.24
C PRO A 391 -1.39 -2.07 15.34
N ALA A 392 -2.24 -2.61 14.47
CA ALA A 392 -3.17 -1.79 13.69
C ALA A 392 -4.25 -1.15 14.59
N GLU A 393 -4.67 0.06 14.26
CA GLU A 393 -5.75 0.76 14.97
C GLU A 393 -7.12 0.24 14.53
N PRO A 394 -7.96 -0.27 15.46
CA PRO A 394 -9.23 -0.93 15.12
C PRO A 394 -10.42 0.03 15.10
N TYR A 395 -10.23 1.32 14.84
CA TYR A 395 -11.27 2.33 15.01
C TYR A 395 -11.84 2.87 13.69
N PRO A 396 -13.16 3.17 13.64
CA PRO A 396 -13.80 3.75 12.45
C PRO A 396 -13.21 5.09 12.02
N TRP A 397 -12.64 5.85 12.93
CA TRP A 397 -12.04 7.17 12.67
C TRP A 397 -10.58 7.14 12.22
N THR A 398 -9.90 5.98 12.27
CA THR A 398 -8.46 5.89 11.99
C THR A 398 -8.09 6.46 10.62
N ALA A 399 -8.87 6.11 9.58
CA ALA A 399 -8.64 6.64 8.23
C ALA A 399 -8.86 8.16 8.16
N ASP A 400 -9.88 8.68 8.85
CA ASP A 400 -10.16 10.12 8.88
C ASP A 400 -9.08 10.88 9.65
N VAL A 401 -8.60 10.35 10.78
CA VAL A 401 -7.46 10.91 11.52
C VAL A 401 -6.24 10.97 10.60
N SER A 402 -5.87 9.86 9.94
CA SER A 402 -4.74 9.79 9.02
C SER A 402 -4.86 10.83 7.89
N ASN A 403 -6.03 10.94 7.27
CA ASN A 403 -6.29 11.91 6.20
C ASN A 403 -6.12 13.36 6.68
N LYS A 404 -6.54 13.67 7.91
CA LYS A 404 -6.45 15.03 8.47
C LYS A 404 -5.03 15.42 8.87
N ILE A 405 -4.23 14.49 9.37
CA ILE A 405 -2.86 14.78 9.81
C ILE A 405 -1.84 14.75 8.67
N THR A 406 -2.11 14.01 7.58
CA THR A 406 -1.21 13.89 6.42
C THR A 406 -0.67 15.23 5.90
N PRO A 407 -1.49 16.25 5.60
CA PRO A 407 -0.98 17.55 5.13
C PRO A 407 -0.18 18.31 6.19
N ILE A 408 -0.46 18.08 7.48
CA ILE A 408 0.26 18.73 8.58
C ILE A 408 1.68 18.14 8.65
N ILE A 409 1.82 16.81 8.62
CA ILE A 409 3.13 16.13 8.58
C ILE A 409 3.94 16.62 7.36
N ALA A 410 3.29 16.67 6.18
CA ALA A 410 3.94 17.17 4.98
C ALA A 410 4.46 18.61 5.12
N ASN A 411 3.68 19.50 5.74
CA ASN A 411 4.11 20.88 6.01
C ASN A 411 5.31 20.95 6.96
N VAL A 412 5.38 20.10 7.98
CA VAL A 412 6.55 20.02 8.87
C VAL A 412 7.78 19.55 8.09
N VAL A 413 7.67 18.46 7.31
CA VAL A 413 8.78 17.93 6.50
C VAL A 413 9.25 18.93 5.45
N LEU A 414 8.34 19.75 4.90
CA LEU A 414 8.66 20.83 3.96
C LEU A 414 9.26 22.08 4.65
N GLY A 415 9.31 22.13 5.99
CA GLY A 415 9.81 23.28 6.77
C GLY A 415 8.85 24.46 6.80
N LYS A 416 7.58 24.27 6.49
CA LYS A 416 6.53 25.31 6.52
C LYS A 416 5.93 25.50 7.93
N THR A 417 6.07 24.49 8.78
CA THR A 417 5.55 24.44 10.15
C THR A 417 6.60 23.78 11.04
N SER A 418 6.77 24.23 12.26
CA SER A 418 7.65 23.60 13.24
C SER A 418 7.07 22.26 13.74
N ALA A 419 7.91 21.38 14.31
CA ALA A 419 7.43 20.13 14.90
C ALA A 419 6.46 20.40 16.09
N ASP A 420 6.72 21.40 16.91
CA ASP A 420 5.84 21.80 18.04
C ASP A 420 4.46 22.26 17.57
N GLU A 421 4.42 23.09 16.54
CA GLU A 421 3.16 23.54 15.95
C GLU A 421 2.46 22.37 15.23
N GLY A 422 3.22 21.51 14.54
CA GLY A 422 2.72 20.32 13.86
C GLY A 422 1.97 19.39 14.81
N VAL A 423 2.55 19.01 15.95
CA VAL A 423 1.85 18.15 16.93
C VAL A 423 0.62 18.83 17.52
N THR A 424 0.63 20.15 17.74
CA THR A 424 -0.53 20.91 18.20
C THR A 424 -1.67 20.84 17.17
N GLN A 425 -1.37 21.08 15.90
CA GLN A 425 -2.34 21.01 14.81
C GLN A 425 -2.86 19.58 14.62
N MET A 426 -2.00 18.57 14.70
CA MET A 426 -2.39 17.16 14.60
C MET A 426 -3.32 16.76 15.75
N GLN A 427 -3.03 17.17 16.99
CA GLN A 427 -3.90 16.89 18.15
C GLN A 427 -5.30 17.48 17.95
N GLN A 428 -5.41 18.71 17.47
CA GLN A 428 -6.69 19.36 17.21
C GLN A 428 -7.46 18.66 16.09
N ALA A 429 -6.79 18.39 14.96
CA ALA A 429 -7.40 17.77 13.81
C ALA A 429 -7.89 16.33 14.10
N ALA A 430 -7.08 15.55 14.81
CA ALA A 430 -7.44 14.18 15.20
C ALA A 430 -8.57 14.16 16.24
N THR A 431 -8.53 15.05 17.23
CA THR A 431 -9.63 15.17 18.22
C THR A 431 -10.96 15.48 17.54
N ALA A 432 -10.96 16.41 16.57
CA ALA A 432 -12.16 16.72 15.80
C ALA A 432 -12.66 15.54 14.95
N ALA A 433 -11.74 14.79 14.30
CA ALA A 433 -12.08 13.61 13.51
C ALA A 433 -12.71 12.50 14.39
N ILE A 434 -12.11 12.23 15.55
CA ILE A 434 -12.63 11.24 16.51
C ILE A 434 -14.02 11.64 17.04
N ALA A 435 -14.24 12.93 17.33
CA ALA A 435 -15.52 13.42 17.81
C ALA A 435 -16.63 13.32 16.74
N ALA A 436 -16.28 13.52 15.47
CA ALA A 436 -17.23 13.42 14.36
C ALA A 436 -17.64 11.98 14.02
N ALA A 437 -16.85 10.98 14.43
CA ALA A 437 -17.09 9.56 14.16
C ALA A 437 -17.82 8.84 15.33
N LYS A 438 -17.98 9.48 16.48
CA LYS A 438 -18.75 9.01 17.65
C LYS A 438 -20.20 9.46 17.59
#